data_f4d2ab9c9807d662b5c5db75ab39963d
#
_entry.id   f4d2ab9c9807d662b5c5db75ab39963d
#
_cell.length_a   1.000
_cell.length_b   1.000
_cell.length_c   1.000
_cell.angle_alpha   90.00
_cell.angle_beta   90.00
_cell.angle_gamma   90.00
#
_symmetry.space_group_name_H-M   'P 1'
#
loop_
_entity.id
_entity.type
_entity.pdbx_description
1 polymer ?
#
loop_
_entity_poly.entity_id
_entity_poly.type
_entity_poly.pdbx_seq_one_letter_code
_entity_poly.pdbx_strand_id
1 'polypeptide(L)'
;MNKLQNSAELTGRILMAAIFVLAGASKITAYAGTQQYMAAMGVPGALLPLVIALELGGGLLLVAGFQTRLIALALAGFSVASAALFHNNLGDQTQFIMFFKNVAMAGGFLIIAAHGPGAYSLDRRGN
;
A
#
# COMPACT_ATOMS: atom_id res chain seq x y z
N MET A 1 18.64 -19.73 -3.18
CA MET A 1 18.70 -18.29 -3.44
C MET A 1 19.85 -17.68 -2.65
N ASN A 2 20.52 -16.69 -3.22
CA ASN A 2 21.69 -16.12 -2.57
C ASN A 2 21.28 -15.00 -1.61
N LYS A 3 22.23 -14.59 -0.77
CA LYS A 3 21.98 -13.56 0.25
C LYS A 3 21.63 -12.21 -0.38
N LEU A 4 22.25 -11.89 -1.51
CA LEU A 4 21.97 -10.63 -2.20
C LEU A 4 20.51 -10.58 -2.65
N GLN A 5 20.02 -11.65 -3.25
CA GLN A 5 18.62 -11.75 -3.69
C GLN A 5 17.66 -11.66 -2.50
N ASN A 6 17.96 -12.38 -1.42
CA ASN A 6 17.12 -12.36 -0.22
C ASN A 6 17.06 -10.96 0.39
N SER A 7 18.19 -10.27 0.44
CA SER A 7 18.25 -8.89 0.97
C SER A 7 17.49 -7.92 0.08
N ALA A 8 17.59 -8.08 -1.24
CA ALA A 8 16.88 -7.22 -2.19
C ALA A 8 15.36 -7.41 -2.05
N GLU A 9 14.92 -8.66 -1.88
CA GLU A 9 13.49 -8.94 -1.70
C GLU A 9 12.96 -8.32 -0.41
N LEU A 10 13.68 -8.45 0.67
CA LEU A 10 13.30 -7.83 1.94
C LEU A 10 13.28 -6.31 1.83
N THR A 11 14.31 -5.73 1.27
CA THR A 11 14.42 -4.27 1.12
C THR A 11 13.30 -3.74 0.24
N GLY A 12 13.03 -4.39 -0.88
CA GLY A 12 11.94 -3.98 -1.78
C GLY A 12 10.59 -4.03 -1.10
N ARG A 13 10.35 -5.09 -0.33
CA ARG A 13 9.10 -5.25 0.42
C ARG A 13 8.93 -4.13 1.46
N ILE A 14 9.99 -3.80 2.18
CA ILE A 14 9.95 -2.71 3.17
C ILE A 14 9.72 -1.36 2.48
N LEU A 15 10.39 -1.10 1.37
CA LEU A 15 10.21 0.15 0.63
C LEU A 15 8.79 0.29 0.09
N MET A 16 8.22 -0.78 -0.44
CA MET A 16 6.83 -0.76 -0.91
C MET A 16 5.85 -0.51 0.22
N ALA A 17 6.11 -1.09 1.40
CA ALA A 17 5.23 -0.96 2.54
C ALA A 17 5.34 0.41 3.22
N ALA A 18 6.50 1.05 3.14
CA ALA A 18 6.80 2.26 3.92
C ALA A 18 5.79 3.37 3.68
N ILE A 19 5.40 3.62 2.44
CA ILE A 19 4.47 4.70 2.15
C ILE A 19 3.11 4.46 2.80
N PHE A 20 2.68 3.20 2.89
CA PHE A 20 1.39 2.86 3.51
C PHE A 20 1.45 2.95 5.03
N VAL A 21 2.55 2.54 5.64
CA VAL A 21 2.73 2.71 7.08
C VAL A 21 2.70 4.19 7.43
N LEU A 22 3.44 5.01 6.69
CA LEU A 22 3.49 6.45 6.93
C LEU A 22 2.14 7.11 6.64
N ALA A 23 1.48 6.73 5.55
CA ALA A 23 0.18 7.29 5.18
C ALA A 23 -0.89 6.94 6.21
N GLY A 24 -0.93 5.68 6.65
CA GLY A 24 -1.89 5.26 7.67
C GLY A 24 -1.68 5.97 8.98
N ALA A 25 -0.42 6.12 9.41
CA ALA A 25 -0.09 6.82 10.64
C ALA A 25 -0.50 8.30 10.55
N SER A 26 -0.22 8.95 9.41
CA SER A 26 -0.57 10.37 9.25
C SER A 26 -2.08 10.60 9.24
N LYS A 27 -2.85 9.62 8.76
CA LYS A 27 -4.31 9.72 8.77
C LYS A 27 -4.88 9.67 10.18
N ILE A 28 -4.21 9.00 11.10
CA ILE A 28 -4.62 9.00 12.51
C ILE A 28 -4.48 10.41 13.09
N THR A 29 -3.37 11.09 12.84
CA THR A 29 -3.14 12.44 13.36
C THR A 29 -3.99 13.50 12.67
N ALA A 30 -4.34 13.31 11.40
CA ALA A 30 -5.14 14.26 10.62
C ALA A 30 -6.53 13.67 10.32
N TYR A 31 -7.13 12.98 11.29
CA TYR A 31 -8.34 12.17 11.07
C TYR A 31 -9.49 12.98 10.50
N ALA A 32 -9.87 14.07 11.18
CA ALA A 32 -11.01 14.88 10.75
C ALA A 32 -10.79 15.51 9.38
N GLY A 33 -9.59 16.02 9.13
CA GLY A 33 -9.26 16.61 7.83
C GLY A 33 -9.29 15.58 6.71
N THR A 34 -8.84 14.36 7.00
CA THR A 34 -8.89 13.27 6.02
C THR A 34 -10.34 12.88 5.70
N GLN A 35 -11.20 12.82 6.72
CA GLN A 35 -12.62 12.54 6.49
C GLN A 35 -13.27 13.61 5.61
N GLN A 36 -12.94 14.88 5.84
CA GLN A 36 -13.45 15.96 5.02
C GLN A 36 -12.98 15.85 3.57
N TYR A 37 -11.71 15.51 3.37
CA TYR A 37 -11.17 15.32 2.03
C TYR A 37 -11.87 14.16 1.30
N MET A 38 -12.07 13.04 2.00
CA MET A 38 -12.78 11.90 1.45
C MET A 38 -14.20 12.27 1.01
N ALA A 39 -14.91 12.98 1.88
CA ALA A 39 -16.28 13.41 1.58
C ALA A 39 -16.31 14.33 0.36
N ALA A 40 -15.35 15.23 0.24
CA ALA A 40 -15.25 16.13 -0.91
C ALA A 40 -15.04 15.37 -2.21
N MET A 41 -14.41 14.20 -2.14
CA MET A 41 -14.17 13.35 -3.31
C MET A 41 -15.25 12.28 -3.51
N GLY A 42 -16.35 12.37 -2.75
CA GLY A 42 -17.46 11.43 -2.89
C GLY A 42 -17.28 10.11 -2.17
N VAL A 43 -16.30 10.00 -1.29
CA VAL A 43 -16.02 8.78 -0.53
C VAL A 43 -16.49 8.99 0.91
N PRO A 44 -17.35 8.08 1.45
CA PRO A 44 -17.83 8.24 2.83
C PRO A 44 -16.69 8.28 3.83
N GLY A 45 -16.67 9.32 4.68
CA GLY A 45 -15.64 9.46 5.71
C GLY A 45 -15.68 8.34 6.75
N ALA A 46 -16.82 7.67 6.90
CA ALA A 46 -16.96 6.52 7.81
C ALA A 46 -16.08 5.34 7.40
N LEU A 47 -15.57 5.32 6.17
CA LEU A 47 -14.64 4.28 5.70
C LEU A 47 -13.20 4.50 6.16
N LEU A 48 -12.91 5.66 6.76
CA LEU A 48 -11.53 5.99 7.14
C LEU A 48 -10.90 4.97 8.09
N PRO A 49 -11.60 4.45 9.13
CA PRO A 49 -11.01 3.41 9.97
C PRO A 49 -10.57 2.18 9.17
N LEU A 50 -11.33 1.77 8.16
CA LEU A 50 -10.95 0.66 7.31
C LEU A 50 -9.72 0.99 6.46
N VAL A 51 -9.64 2.23 5.95
CA VAL A 51 -8.49 2.69 5.17
C VAL A 51 -7.23 2.66 6.05
N ILE A 52 -7.32 3.18 7.27
CA ILE A 52 -6.18 3.17 8.20
C ILE A 52 -5.76 1.74 8.51
N ALA A 53 -6.73 0.86 8.80
CA ALA A 53 -6.43 -0.53 9.09
C ALA A 53 -5.71 -1.21 7.92
N LEU A 54 -6.16 -0.97 6.70
CA LEU A 54 -5.53 -1.53 5.52
C LEU A 54 -4.13 -0.95 5.30
N GLU A 55 -3.99 0.36 5.37
CA GLU A 55 -2.70 1.01 5.10
C GLU A 55 -1.68 0.72 6.18
N LEU A 56 -2.01 1.02 7.43
CA LEU A 56 -1.07 0.83 8.53
C LEU A 56 -0.90 -0.65 8.87
N GLY A 57 -2.01 -1.36 9.05
CA GLY A 57 -1.98 -2.78 9.38
C GLY A 57 -1.40 -3.61 8.24
N GLY A 58 -1.87 -3.38 7.01
CA GLY A 58 -1.36 -4.08 5.85
C GLY A 58 0.10 -3.79 5.58
N GLY A 59 0.50 -2.52 5.74
CA GLY A 59 1.91 -2.14 5.58
C GLY A 59 2.81 -2.83 6.59
N LEU A 60 2.41 -2.87 7.86
CA LEU A 60 3.19 -3.55 8.89
C LEU A 60 3.27 -5.05 8.66
N LEU A 61 2.18 -5.68 8.23
CA LEU A 61 2.18 -7.11 7.90
C LEU A 61 3.09 -7.39 6.72
N LEU A 62 3.13 -6.49 5.74
CA LEU A 62 4.00 -6.65 4.58
C LEU A 62 5.47 -6.54 4.97
N VAL A 63 5.80 -5.60 5.87
CA VAL A 63 7.17 -5.48 6.40
C VAL A 63 7.58 -6.79 7.07
N ALA A 64 6.70 -7.36 7.90
CA ALA A 64 6.96 -8.62 8.58
C ALA A 64 6.96 -9.81 7.62
N GLY A 65 6.30 -9.68 6.48
CA GLY A 65 6.16 -10.78 5.54
C GLY A 65 5.14 -11.81 5.98
N PHE A 66 4.05 -11.38 6.61
CA PHE A 66 2.98 -12.24 7.05
C PHE A 66 1.77 -12.08 6.14
N GLN A 67 1.21 -13.20 5.64
CA GLN A 67 0.14 -13.21 4.65
C GLN A 67 0.49 -12.33 3.44
N THR A 68 1.73 -12.41 3.01
CA THR A 68 2.33 -11.46 2.07
C THR A 68 1.56 -11.35 0.76
N ARG A 69 1.19 -12.50 0.16
CA ARG A 69 0.51 -12.48 -1.14
C ARG A 69 -0.87 -11.86 -1.04
N LEU A 70 -1.61 -12.20 0.00
CA LEU A 70 -2.96 -11.66 0.21
C LEU A 70 -2.91 -10.15 0.47
N ILE A 71 -2.01 -9.73 1.35
CA ILE A 71 -1.85 -8.30 1.69
C ILE A 71 -1.40 -7.52 0.46
N ALA A 72 -0.46 -8.06 -0.31
CA ALA A 72 0.02 -7.39 -1.53
C ALA A 72 -1.11 -7.21 -2.54
N LEU A 73 -1.97 -8.21 -2.71
CA LEU A 73 -3.13 -8.07 -3.60
C LEU A 73 -4.10 -7.01 -3.11
N ALA A 74 -4.35 -6.98 -1.80
CA ALA A 74 -5.23 -5.96 -1.21
C ALA A 74 -4.68 -4.56 -1.41
N LEU A 75 -3.38 -4.37 -1.20
CA LEU A 75 -2.75 -3.07 -1.38
C LEU A 75 -2.67 -2.66 -2.85
N ALA A 76 -2.50 -3.63 -3.76
CA ALA A 76 -2.55 -3.36 -5.19
C ALA A 76 -3.94 -2.83 -5.60
N GLY A 77 -4.99 -3.52 -5.17
CA GLY A 77 -6.36 -3.09 -5.45
C GLY A 77 -6.67 -1.73 -4.85
N PHE A 78 -6.24 -1.51 -3.61
CA PHE A 78 -6.41 -0.23 -2.94
C PHE A 78 -5.69 0.90 -3.69
N SER A 79 -4.48 0.64 -4.18
CA SER A 79 -3.70 1.65 -4.93
C SER A 79 -4.42 2.07 -6.20
N VAL A 80 -4.97 1.12 -6.95
CA VAL A 80 -5.73 1.41 -8.17
C VAL A 80 -7.01 2.17 -7.82
N ALA A 81 -7.76 1.71 -6.82
CA ALA A 81 -9.00 2.37 -6.41
C ALA A 81 -8.74 3.80 -5.95
N SER A 82 -7.68 4.01 -5.17
CA SER A 82 -7.29 5.32 -4.69
C SER A 82 -6.92 6.25 -5.85
N ALA A 83 -6.20 5.75 -6.85
CA ALA A 83 -5.87 6.53 -8.03
C ALA A 83 -7.14 6.99 -8.75
N ALA A 84 -8.09 6.06 -8.96
CA ALA A 84 -9.32 6.38 -9.67
C ALA A 84 -10.22 7.35 -8.90
N LEU A 85 -10.26 7.24 -7.57
CA LEU A 85 -11.14 8.06 -6.74
C LEU A 85 -10.56 9.43 -6.41
N PHE A 86 -9.25 9.53 -6.18
CA PHE A 86 -8.65 10.76 -5.64
C PHE A 86 -7.74 11.48 -6.63
N HIS A 87 -7.29 10.82 -7.71
CA HIS A 87 -6.31 11.38 -8.64
C HIS A 87 -6.77 11.24 -10.09
N ASN A 88 -8.06 11.48 -10.34
CA ASN A 88 -8.63 11.26 -11.67
C ASN A 88 -8.60 12.48 -12.59
N ASN A 89 -8.15 13.64 -12.10
CA ASN A 89 -8.02 14.83 -12.94
C ASN A 89 -6.67 14.81 -13.66
N LEU A 90 -6.59 14.07 -14.75
CA LEU A 90 -5.34 13.84 -15.47
C LEU A 90 -4.83 15.07 -16.24
N GLY A 91 -5.68 16.12 -16.35
CA GLY A 91 -5.27 17.39 -16.90
C GLY A 91 -4.36 18.20 -15.98
N ASP A 92 -4.43 17.93 -14.66
CA ASP A 92 -3.55 18.56 -13.68
C ASP A 92 -2.28 17.72 -13.55
N GLN A 93 -1.11 18.36 -13.69
CA GLN A 93 0.17 17.65 -13.70
C GLN A 93 0.41 16.88 -12.38
N THR A 94 0.09 17.49 -11.24
CA THR A 94 0.25 16.82 -9.95
C THR A 94 -0.64 15.59 -9.85
N GLN A 95 -1.91 15.72 -10.25
CA GLN A 95 -2.84 14.59 -10.22
C GLN A 95 -2.43 13.48 -11.19
N PHE A 96 -1.91 13.86 -12.35
CA PHE A 96 -1.41 12.91 -13.33
C PHE A 96 -0.29 12.06 -12.74
N ILE A 97 0.68 12.71 -12.10
CA ILE A 97 1.81 12.02 -11.48
C ILE A 97 1.33 11.12 -10.35
N MET A 98 0.42 11.61 -9.49
CA MET A 98 -0.10 10.83 -8.37
C MET A 98 -0.88 9.61 -8.84
N PHE A 99 -1.65 9.75 -9.93
CA PHE A 99 -2.39 8.65 -10.51
C PHE A 99 -1.42 7.54 -10.95
N PHE A 100 -0.44 7.88 -11.77
CA PHE A 100 0.47 6.89 -12.29
C PHE A 100 1.45 6.35 -11.25
N LYS A 101 1.75 7.14 -10.21
CA LYS A 101 2.50 6.64 -9.07
C LYS A 101 1.75 5.50 -8.39
N ASN A 102 0.45 5.67 -8.17
CA ASN A 102 -0.37 4.62 -7.57
C ASN A 102 -0.49 3.39 -8.48
N VAL A 103 -0.58 3.60 -9.79
CA VAL A 103 -0.57 2.50 -10.75
C VAL A 103 0.76 1.73 -10.68
N ALA A 104 1.88 2.45 -10.60
CA ALA A 104 3.19 1.81 -10.46
C ALA A 104 3.31 1.02 -9.15
N MET A 105 2.77 1.56 -8.06
CA MET A 105 2.73 0.86 -6.78
C MET A 105 1.92 -0.43 -6.88
N ALA A 106 0.77 -0.36 -7.55
CA ALA A 106 -0.05 -1.56 -7.79
C ALA A 106 0.75 -2.62 -8.54
N GLY A 107 1.52 -2.21 -9.57
CA GLY A 107 2.39 -3.13 -10.30
C GLY A 107 3.41 -3.80 -9.39
N GLY A 108 4.06 -3.03 -8.51
CA GLY A 108 5.01 -3.58 -7.55
C GLY A 108 4.36 -4.58 -6.61
N PHE A 109 3.17 -4.27 -6.11
CA PHE A 109 2.44 -5.20 -5.23
C PHE A 109 2.01 -6.46 -5.97
N LEU A 110 1.65 -6.37 -7.24
CA LEU A 110 1.32 -7.55 -8.03
C LEU A 110 2.53 -8.47 -8.20
N ILE A 111 3.71 -7.90 -8.39
CA ILE A 111 4.94 -8.69 -8.46
C ILE A 111 5.18 -9.41 -7.13
N ILE A 112 5.01 -8.70 -6.01
CA ILE A 112 5.14 -9.32 -4.69
C ILE A 112 4.11 -10.44 -4.52
N ALA A 113 2.86 -10.20 -4.92
CA ALA A 113 1.81 -11.20 -4.80
C ALA A 113 2.12 -12.46 -5.62
N ALA A 114 2.68 -12.29 -6.80
CA ALA A 114 3.03 -13.41 -7.68
C ALA A 114 4.27 -14.16 -7.17
N HIS A 115 5.29 -13.42 -6.74
CA HIS A 115 6.57 -13.98 -6.31
C HIS A 115 6.52 -14.57 -4.89
N GLY A 116 5.80 -13.91 -4.00
CA GLY A 116 5.76 -14.27 -2.58
C GLY A 116 6.71 -13.42 -1.74
N PRO A 117 6.83 -13.77 -0.45
CA PRO A 117 7.48 -12.88 0.53
C PRO A 117 9.01 -12.86 0.47
N GLY A 118 9.64 -13.84 -0.15
CA GLY A 118 11.08 -14.02 -0.05
C GLY A 118 11.47 -14.79 1.21
N ALA A 119 12.77 -15.04 1.38
CA ALA A 119 13.27 -15.89 2.45
C ALA A 119 13.16 -15.23 3.83
N TYR A 120 13.34 -13.92 3.89
CA TYR A 120 13.35 -13.19 5.17
C TYR A 120 11.95 -12.69 5.50
N SER A 121 11.09 -13.60 5.94
CA SER A 121 9.69 -13.28 6.22
C SER A 121 9.09 -14.27 7.21
N LEU A 122 8.02 -13.85 7.89
CA LEU A 122 7.30 -14.74 8.80
C LEU A 122 6.61 -15.87 8.04
N ASP A 123 6.12 -15.62 6.82
CA ASP A 123 5.51 -16.66 5.99
C ASP A 123 6.45 -17.82 5.73
N ARG A 124 7.74 -17.54 5.55
CA ARG A 124 8.72 -18.57 5.25
C ARG A 124 9.19 -19.30 6.50
N ARG A 125 9.10 -18.67 7.66
CA ARG A 125 9.51 -19.30 8.93
C ARG A 125 8.59 -20.41 9.35
N GLY A 126 7.31 -20.38 8.92
CA GLY A 126 6.33 -21.41 9.24
C GLY A 126 6.43 -22.64 8.34
N ASN A 127 7.29 -22.60 7.35
CA ASN A 127 7.49 -23.70 6.42
C ASN A 127 8.77 -24.48 6.75
#